data_c0a2ac165fcc4cbe59bfe3c43d163d60
#
_entry.id   c0a2ac165fcc4cbe59bfe3c43d163d60
#
_cell.length_a   1.000
_cell.length_b   1.000
_cell.length_c   1.000
_cell.angle_alpha   90.00
_cell.angle_beta   90.00
_cell.angle_gamma   90.00
#
_symmetry.space_group_name_H-M   'P 1'
#
loop_
_entity.id
_entity.type
_entity.pdbx_description
1 polymer ?
#
loop_
_entity_poly.entity_id
_entity_poly.type
_entity_poly.pdbx_seq_one_letter_code
_entity_poly.pdbx_strand_id
1 'polypeptide(L)'
;MKTTASHVALLAPVPLVHLTDGADIAKREGRVAFGSRAWDVFRELDGLRRGLTVDAYLYASHIDGPLVLAATWHARYIGHVESVNGAHPGGMRYRPPSTARYPSDNQGHWAVFWEVEALRQVAAAEYRPLRDFTGFGKRRPYGRNFVPEGPLLVEHP
;
A
#
# COMPACT_ATOMS: atom_id res chain seq x y z
N MET A 1 -18.28 -3.61 12.81
CA MET A 1 -17.45 -2.51 12.28
C MET A 1 -16.01 -2.73 12.68
N LYS A 2 -15.11 -2.74 11.70
CA LYS A 2 -13.69 -2.93 11.98
C LYS A 2 -13.08 -1.65 12.54
N THR A 3 -12.33 -1.78 13.64
CA THR A 3 -11.61 -0.65 14.23
C THR A 3 -10.25 -0.51 13.55
N THR A 4 -9.85 0.72 13.30
CA THR A 4 -8.57 1.06 12.68
C THR A 4 -7.56 1.45 13.75
N ALA A 5 -6.32 0.98 13.60
CA ALA A 5 -5.24 1.36 14.51
C ALA A 5 -5.01 2.87 14.44
N SER A 6 -4.79 3.50 15.61
CA SER A 6 -4.65 4.95 15.73
C SER A 6 -3.22 5.42 15.93
N HIS A 7 -2.27 4.51 16.13
CA HIS A 7 -0.87 4.84 16.47
C HIS A 7 0.11 4.57 15.34
N VAL A 8 -0.29 3.84 14.32
CA VAL A 8 0.56 3.47 13.20
C VAL A 8 -0.25 3.53 11.91
N ALA A 9 0.41 3.88 10.83
CA ALA A 9 -0.14 3.83 9.48
C ALA A 9 0.90 3.27 8.51
N LEU A 10 0.44 2.91 7.33
CA LEU A 10 1.29 2.44 6.24
C LEU A 10 1.39 3.54 5.19
N LEU A 11 2.60 3.84 4.73
CA LEU A 11 2.86 4.69 3.58
C LEU A 11 3.56 3.85 2.52
N ALA A 12 2.99 3.75 1.33
CA ALA A 12 3.57 2.90 0.29
C ALA A 12 3.41 3.51 -1.10
N PRO A 13 4.44 3.37 -1.96
CA PRO A 13 4.34 3.72 -3.36
C PRO A 13 3.68 2.55 -4.12
N VAL A 14 2.76 2.88 -5.02
CA VAL A 14 2.15 1.90 -5.92
C VAL A 14 2.00 2.57 -7.29
N PRO A 15 2.39 1.92 -8.39
CA PRO A 15 2.17 2.48 -9.72
C PRO A 15 0.70 2.84 -9.95
N LEU A 16 0.46 4.01 -10.52
CA LEU A 16 -0.89 4.52 -10.72
C LEU A 16 -1.81 3.53 -11.45
N VAL A 17 -1.28 2.86 -12.47
CA VAL A 17 -2.06 1.88 -13.24
C VAL A 17 -2.58 0.74 -12.34
N HIS A 18 -1.78 0.32 -11.36
CA HIS A 18 -2.19 -0.73 -10.42
C HIS A 18 -3.18 -0.23 -9.36
N LEU A 19 -3.12 1.05 -9.01
CA LEU A 19 -4.13 1.67 -8.13
C LEU A 19 -5.48 1.77 -8.84
N THR A 20 -5.46 2.21 -10.09
CA THR A 20 -6.68 2.45 -10.86
C THR A 20 -7.49 1.17 -11.06
N ASP A 21 -6.88 0.11 -11.61
CA ASP A 21 -7.62 -1.14 -11.80
C ASP A 21 -7.69 -1.98 -10.53
N GLY A 22 -6.77 -1.76 -9.60
CA GLY A 22 -6.86 -2.37 -8.26
C GLY A 22 -8.09 -1.91 -7.48
N ALA A 23 -8.53 -0.66 -7.66
CA ALA A 23 -9.76 -0.16 -7.03
C ALA A 23 -11.00 -0.93 -7.52
N ASP A 24 -11.04 -1.31 -8.79
CA ASP A 24 -12.13 -2.13 -9.33
C ASP A 24 -12.11 -3.53 -8.73
N ILE A 25 -10.94 -4.13 -8.56
CA ILE A 25 -10.79 -5.42 -7.90
C ILE A 25 -11.26 -5.35 -6.45
N ALA A 26 -10.87 -4.30 -5.71
CA ALA A 26 -11.27 -4.14 -4.32
C ALA A 26 -12.80 -4.05 -4.18
N LYS A 27 -13.47 -3.36 -5.10
CA LYS A 27 -14.93 -3.29 -5.12
C LYS A 27 -15.58 -4.64 -5.43
N ARG A 28 -15.05 -5.36 -6.41
CA ARG A 28 -15.64 -6.62 -6.87
C ARG A 28 -15.37 -7.78 -5.93
N GLU A 29 -14.14 -7.87 -5.42
CA GLU A 29 -13.69 -9.01 -4.63
C GLU A 29 -13.58 -8.72 -3.13
N GLY A 30 -13.82 -7.48 -2.71
CA GLY A 30 -13.73 -7.07 -1.31
C GLY A 30 -12.32 -6.71 -0.84
N ARG A 31 -11.30 -7.00 -1.64
CA ARG A 31 -9.91 -6.64 -1.35
C ARG A 31 -9.07 -6.70 -2.62
N VAL A 32 -7.90 -6.09 -2.56
CA VAL A 32 -6.88 -6.18 -3.60
C VAL A 32 -5.51 -6.37 -2.95
N ALA A 33 -4.62 -7.09 -3.62
CA ALA A 33 -3.29 -7.43 -3.11
C ALA A 33 -2.20 -6.80 -3.98
N PHE A 34 -1.18 -6.25 -3.32
CA PHE A 34 0.01 -5.68 -3.95
C PHE A 34 1.25 -6.45 -3.52
N GLY A 35 2.17 -6.71 -4.45
CA GLY A 35 3.38 -7.45 -4.15
C GLY A 35 4.45 -6.61 -3.48
N SER A 36 5.27 -7.24 -2.64
CA SER A 36 6.41 -6.58 -1.98
C SER A 36 7.48 -7.60 -1.59
N ARG A 37 8.72 -7.12 -1.51
CA ARG A 37 9.83 -7.86 -0.91
C ARG A 37 10.04 -7.52 0.56
N ALA A 38 9.33 -6.50 1.06
CA ALA A 38 9.49 -5.99 2.42
C ALA A 38 8.69 -6.82 3.43
N TRP A 39 8.92 -8.12 3.47
CA TRP A 39 8.21 -9.05 4.37
C TRP A 39 8.35 -8.64 5.84
N ASP A 40 9.49 -8.08 6.22
CA ASP A 40 9.78 -7.61 7.58
C ASP A 40 8.88 -6.45 8.00
N VAL A 41 8.61 -5.52 7.06
CA VAL A 41 7.71 -4.37 7.32
C VAL A 41 6.31 -4.87 7.64
N PHE A 42 5.79 -5.81 6.85
CA PHE A 42 4.42 -6.31 7.05
C PHE A 42 4.30 -7.21 8.27
N ARG A 43 5.35 -7.95 8.57
CA ARG A 43 5.41 -8.75 9.81
C ARG A 43 5.34 -7.83 11.03
N GLU A 44 6.13 -6.76 11.04
CA GLU A 44 6.10 -5.77 12.11
C GLU A 44 4.72 -5.10 12.21
N LEU A 45 4.16 -4.70 11.09
CA LEU A 45 2.84 -4.05 11.05
C LEU A 45 1.76 -4.98 11.61
N ASP A 46 1.78 -6.25 11.26
CA ASP A 46 0.80 -7.21 11.78
C ASP A 46 0.92 -7.39 13.30
N GLY A 47 2.13 -7.30 13.84
CA GLY A 47 2.32 -7.28 15.29
C GLY A 47 1.77 -6.01 15.94
N LEU A 48 2.03 -4.86 15.35
CA LEU A 48 1.61 -3.57 15.89
C LEU A 48 0.10 -3.35 15.83
N ARG A 49 -0.56 -3.83 14.80
CA ARG A 49 -1.99 -3.57 14.58
C ARG A 49 -2.93 -4.39 15.45
N ARG A 50 -2.46 -5.48 16.03
CA ARG A 50 -3.25 -6.33 16.94
C ARG A 50 -4.62 -6.71 16.41
N GLY A 51 -4.68 -7.14 15.15
CA GLY A 51 -5.93 -7.54 14.49
C GLY A 51 -6.80 -6.39 13.98
N LEU A 52 -6.42 -5.14 14.22
CA LEU A 52 -7.13 -3.98 13.69
C LEU A 52 -6.76 -3.75 12.23
N THR A 53 -7.59 -3.03 11.49
CA THR A 53 -7.17 -2.51 10.18
C THR A 53 -6.19 -1.35 10.38
N VAL A 54 -5.45 -0.99 9.33
CA VAL A 54 -4.46 0.09 9.38
C VAL A 54 -4.71 1.03 8.21
N ASP A 55 -4.74 2.33 8.45
CA ASP A 55 -4.82 3.31 7.37
C ASP A 55 -3.59 3.19 6.47
N ALA A 56 -3.82 3.03 5.18
CA ALA A 56 -2.78 2.97 4.17
C ALA A 56 -2.87 4.22 3.30
N TYR A 57 -1.80 5.01 3.33
CA TYR A 57 -1.64 6.21 2.51
C TYR A 57 -0.77 5.83 1.32
N LEU A 58 -1.29 6.01 0.11
CA LEU A 58 -0.65 5.49 -1.08
C LEU A 58 -0.19 6.63 -1.98
N TYR A 59 1.08 6.59 -2.31
CA TYR A 59 1.73 7.47 -3.27
C TYR A 59 1.67 6.84 -4.65
N ALA A 60 1.01 7.51 -5.59
CA ALA A 60 0.92 7.03 -6.96
C ALA A 60 2.25 7.28 -7.68
N SER A 61 3.00 6.21 -7.94
CA SER A 61 4.24 6.25 -8.70
C SER A 61 3.98 5.96 -10.18
N HIS A 62 4.99 6.14 -11.03
CA HIS A 62 4.92 5.82 -12.46
C HIS A 62 3.72 6.48 -13.14
N ILE A 63 3.53 7.77 -12.91
CA ILE A 63 2.47 8.54 -13.56
C ILE A 63 3.02 9.24 -14.80
N ASP A 64 2.13 9.53 -15.75
CA ASP A 64 2.44 10.41 -16.87
C ASP A 64 2.28 11.86 -16.41
N GLY A 65 3.28 12.70 -16.70
CA GLY A 65 3.25 14.11 -16.33
C GLY A 65 3.95 14.40 -14.99
N PRO A 66 3.73 15.60 -14.41
CA PRO A 66 4.41 16.03 -13.19
C PRO A 66 4.07 15.14 -12.00
N LEU A 67 5.06 14.78 -11.19
CA LEU A 67 4.85 14.02 -9.96
C LEU A 67 4.07 14.84 -8.93
N VAL A 68 3.15 14.21 -8.28
CA VAL A 68 2.45 14.76 -7.13
C VAL A 68 3.04 14.12 -5.89
N LEU A 69 3.86 14.89 -5.15
CA LEU A 69 4.59 14.39 -3.97
C LEU A 69 3.68 14.37 -2.74
N ALA A 70 2.63 13.58 -2.85
CA ALA A 70 1.62 13.42 -1.80
C ALA A 70 1.01 12.03 -1.87
N ALA A 71 0.45 11.58 -0.76
CA ALA A 71 -0.43 10.44 -0.76
C ALA A 71 -1.79 10.89 -1.33
N THR A 72 -2.13 10.38 -2.50
CA THR A 72 -3.33 10.75 -3.25
C THR A 72 -4.38 9.64 -3.26
N TRP A 73 -4.05 8.48 -2.70
CA TRP A 73 -4.94 7.34 -2.54
C TRP A 73 -4.92 6.88 -1.09
N HIS A 74 -6.02 6.27 -0.68
CA HIS A 74 -6.19 5.72 0.65
C HIS A 74 -6.85 4.35 0.58
N ALA A 75 -6.46 3.48 1.51
CA ALA A 75 -7.07 2.17 1.69
C ALA A 75 -6.96 1.76 3.16
N ARG A 76 -7.57 0.64 3.51
CA ARG A 76 -7.35 0.01 4.82
C ARG A 76 -6.59 -1.29 4.61
N TYR A 77 -5.42 -1.38 5.20
CA TYR A 77 -4.61 -2.58 5.23
C TYR A 77 -5.25 -3.61 6.15
N ILE A 78 -5.40 -4.83 5.68
CA ILE A 78 -6.10 -5.90 6.40
C ILE A 78 -5.23 -7.14 6.65
N GLY A 79 -3.99 -7.13 6.20
CA GLY A 79 -3.06 -8.23 6.40
C GLY A 79 -2.22 -8.50 5.17
N HIS A 80 -1.36 -9.52 5.27
CA HIS A 80 -0.55 -9.96 4.14
C HIS A 80 -0.51 -11.48 4.10
N VAL A 81 -0.17 -12.00 2.94
CA VAL A 81 0.05 -13.43 2.72
C VAL A 81 1.42 -13.65 2.11
N GLU A 82 2.05 -14.76 2.44
CA GLU A 82 3.30 -15.14 1.82
C GLU A 82 3.07 -15.59 0.38
N SER A 83 4.01 -15.28 -0.50
CA SER A 83 3.94 -15.74 -1.87
C SER A 83 4.16 -17.25 -1.96
N VAL A 84 3.58 -17.86 -2.99
CA VAL A 84 3.85 -19.24 -3.38
C VAL A 84 4.56 -19.19 -4.73
N ASN A 85 5.86 -19.42 -4.73
CA ASN A 85 6.72 -19.27 -5.92
C ASN A 85 6.62 -17.88 -6.57
N GLY A 86 6.50 -16.84 -5.72
CA GLY A 86 6.39 -15.46 -6.17
C GLY A 86 5.00 -15.03 -6.65
N ALA A 87 4.01 -15.91 -6.55
CA ALA A 87 2.62 -15.61 -6.91
C ALA A 87 1.75 -15.54 -5.67
N HIS A 88 0.64 -14.80 -5.79
CA HIS A 88 -0.38 -14.79 -4.74
C HIS A 88 -1.03 -16.18 -4.64
N PRO A 89 -1.26 -16.71 -3.43
CA PRO A 89 -1.89 -18.03 -3.26
C PRO A 89 -3.25 -18.17 -3.97
N GLY A 90 -4.00 -17.07 -4.09
CA GLY A 90 -5.28 -17.03 -4.80
C GLY A 90 -5.15 -16.73 -6.30
N GLY A 91 -3.95 -16.72 -6.86
CA GLY A 91 -3.71 -16.38 -8.25
C GLY A 91 -4.02 -14.91 -8.55
N MET A 92 -4.64 -14.64 -9.68
CA MET A 92 -4.95 -13.28 -10.12
C MET A 92 -6.24 -12.70 -9.54
N ARG A 93 -7.00 -13.47 -8.78
CA ARG A 93 -8.32 -13.04 -8.27
C ARG A 93 -8.26 -11.70 -7.52
N TYR A 94 -7.24 -11.51 -6.69
CA TYR A 94 -7.08 -10.31 -5.86
C TYR A 94 -6.00 -9.38 -6.38
N ARG A 95 -5.44 -9.66 -7.55
CA ARG A 95 -4.37 -8.85 -8.12
C ARG A 95 -4.91 -7.83 -9.13
N PRO A 96 -4.35 -6.61 -9.20
CA PRO A 96 -4.70 -5.69 -10.28
C PRO A 96 -4.41 -6.33 -11.64
N PRO A 97 -5.37 -6.33 -12.58
CA PRO A 97 -5.15 -6.92 -13.90
C PRO A 97 -3.94 -6.36 -14.64
N SER A 98 -3.60 -5.09 -14.40
CA SER A 98 -2.42 -4.44 -14.99
C SER A 98 -1.10 -5.11 -14.62
N THR A 99 -1.04 -5.83 -13.49
CA THR A 99 0.17 -6.57 -13.10
C THR A 99 0.48 -7.74 -14.03
N ALA A 100 -0.51 -8.25 -14.76
CA ALA A 100 -0.31 -9.34 -15.71
C ALA A 100 0.60 -8.97 -16.87
N ARG A 101 0.79 -7.68 -17.15
CA ARG A 101 1.72 -7.19 -18.19
C ARG A 101 3.19 -7.38 -17.83
N TYR A 102 3.47 -7.63 -16.56
CA TYR A 102 4.82 -7.73 -16.02
C TYR A 102 4.97 -9.13 -15.41
N PRO A 103 5.59 -10.10 -16.13
CA PRO A 103 5.68 -11.49 -15.63
C PRO A 103 6.25 -11.60 -14.23
N SER A 104 7.23 -10.76 -13.88
CA SER A 104 7.84 -10.76 -12.54
C SER A 104 6.85 -10.38 -11.44
N ASP A 105 5.77 -9.65 -11.75
CA ASP A 105 4.78 -9.24 -10.74
C ASP A 105 3.99 -10.42 -10.16
N ASN A 106 3.93 -11.52 -10.87
CA ASN A 106 3.16 -12.70 -10.45
C ASN A 106 3.96 -13.99 -10.44
N GLN A 107 5.28 -13.91 -10.64
CA GLN A 107 6.15 -15.10 -10.72
C GLN A 107 7.54 -14.79 -10.17
N GLY A 108 7.89 -15.37 -9.04
CA GLY A 108 9.26 -15.43 -8.55
C GLY A 108 9.88 -14.14 -8.04
N HIS A 109 9.16 -13.02 -8.01
CA HIS A 109 9.71 -11.71 -7.63
C HIS A 109 9.36 -11.30 -6.21
N TRP A 110 8.10 -11.45 -5.81
CA TRP A 110 7.61 -10.95 -4.52
C TRP A 110 7.74 -11.99 -3.42
N ALA A 111 8.05 -11.52 -2.21
CA ALA A 111 8.10 -12.34 -1.02
C ALA A 111 6.71 -12.46 -0.38
N VAL A 112 5.97 -11.36 -0.38
CA VAL A 112 4.63 -11.27 0.22
C VAL A 112 3.69 -10.47 -0.67
N PHE A 113 2.40 -10.62 -0.41
CA PHE A 113 1.37 -9.76 -0.98
C PHE A 113 0.58 -9.13 0.17
N TRP A 114 0.60 -7.81 0.24
CA TRP A 114 -0.15 -7.07 1.25
C TRP A 114 -1.52 -6.72 0.69
N GLU A 115 -2.51 -6.84 1.53
CA GLU A 115 -3.92 -6.77 1.11
C GLU A 115 -4.60 -5.57 1.73
N VAL A 116 -5.40 -4.88 0.94
CA VAL A 116 -6.16 -3.72 1.37
C VAL A 116 -7.62 -3.82 0.92
N GLU A 117 -8.47 -3.17 1.68
CA GLU A 117 -9.88 -2.96 1.35
C GLU A 117 -10.16 -1.47 1.19
N ALA A 118 -11.31 -1.12 0.60
CA ALA A 118 -11.77 0.26 0.46
C ALA A 118 -10.73 1.17 -0.21
N LEU A 119 -10.06 0.67 -1.25
CA LEU A 119 -9.08 1.44 -2.01
C LEU A 119 -9.79 2.52 -2.81
N ARG A 120 -9.38 3.78 -2.61
CA ARG A 120 -9.97 4.92 -3.30
C ARG A 120 -8.96 6.04 -3.51
N GLN A 121 -9.15 6.77 -4.59
CA GLN A 121 -8.50 8.06 -4.77
C GLN A 121 -9.16 9.08 -3.86
N VAL A 122 -8.36 9.90 -3.16
CA VAL A 122 -8.90 10.93 -2.28
C VAL A 122 -9.06 12.25 -3.04
N ALA A 123 -9.93 13.12 -2.54
CA ALA A 123 -10.08 14.46 -3.11
C ALA A 123 -8.80 15.28 -2.87
N ALA A 124 -8.54 16.25 -3.74
CA ALA A 124 -7.31 17.06 -3.65
C ALA A 124 -7.14 17.73 -2.27
N ALA A 125 -8.23 18.14 -1.63
CA ALA A 125 -8.20 18.72 -0.30
C ALA A 125 -7.74 17.73 0.78
N GLU A 126 -7.81 16.42 0.50
CA GLU A 126 -7.39 15.35 1.41
C GLU A 126 -5.99 14.83 1.12
N TYR A 127 -5.29 15.36 0.12
CA TYR A 127 -3.93 14.96 -0.17
C TYR A 127 -3.04 15.23 1.03
N ARG A 128 -2.18 14.26 1.37
CA ARG A 128 -1.19 14.41 2.43
C ARG A 128 0.20 14.48 1.83
N PRO A 129 0.88 15.64 1.93
CA PRO A 129 2.24 15.77 1.42
C PRO A 129 3.18 14.72 2.01
N LEU A 130 4.00 14.10 1.19
CA LEU A 130 4.94 13.07 1.64
C LEU A 130 5.89 13.60 2.70
N ARG A 131 6.31 14.86 2.58
CA ARG A 131 7.23 15.51 3.51
C ARG A 131 6.70 15.63 4.94
N ASP A 132 5.38 15.56 5.11
CA ASP A 132 4.74 15.74 6.42
C ASP A 132 4.61 14.42 7.20
N PHE A 133 4.87 13.28 6.56
CA PHE A 133 4.86 11.99 7.25
C PHE A 133 6.09 11.84 8.14
N THR A 134 5.90 11.21 9.28
CA THR A 134 6.97 10.88 10.23
C THR A 134 7.10 9.36 10.30
N GLY A 135 8.31 8.84 10.13
CA GLY A 135 8.58 7.41 10.27
C GLY A 135 8.17 6.92 11.66
N PHE A 136 7.65 5.70 11.74
CA PHE A 136 7.20 5.13 13.00
C PHE A 136 8.37 5.07 14.00
N GLY A 137 8.14 5.60 15.20
CA GLY A 137 9.18 5.70 16.23
C GLY A 137 10.18 6.83 16.01
N LYS A 138 10.00 7.65 14.99
CA LYS A 138 10.83 8.82 14.72
C LYS A 138 10.16 10.08 15.25
N ARG A 139 10.96 11.17 15.36
CA ARG A 139 10.49 12.43 15.95
C ARG A 139 10.23 13.53 14.93
N ARG A 140 10.83 13.42 13.74
CA ARG A 140 10.79 14.48 12.72
C ARG A 140 10.15 13.97 11.44
N PRO A 141 9.41 14.82 10.72
CA PRO A 141 8.93 14.50 9.39
C PRO A 141 10.09 14.19 8.43
N TYR A 142 9.78 13.46 7.38
CA TYR A 142 10.78 13.11 6.35
C TYR A 142 11.36 14.33 5.65
N GLY A 143 10.55 15.39 5.48
CA GLY A 143 11.06 16.64 4.88
C GLY A 143 10.99 16.65 3.35
N ARG A 144 11.56 17.75 2.79
CA ARG A 144 11.52 18.01 1.35
C ARG A 144 12.17 16.91 0.54
N ASN A 145 11.61 16.69 -0.65
CA ASN A 145 12.13 15.74 -1.65
C ASN A 145 12.07 14.28 -1.23
N PHE A 146 11.45 13.98 -0.09
CA PHE A 146 11.26 12.59 0.30
C PHE A 146 10.27 11.91 -0.62
N VAL A 147 10.67 10.75 -1.15
CA VAL A 147 9.82 9.85 -1.94
C VAL A 147 10.05 8.43 -1.43
N PRO A 148 8.99 7.71 -1.03
CA PRO A 148 9.18 6.34 -0.55
C PRO A 148 9.61 5.42 -1.70
N GLU A 149 10.62 4.59 -1.44
CA GLU A 149 11.07 3.57 -2.40
C GLU A 149 10.33 2.24 -2.22
N GLY A 150 9.70 2.07 -1.08
CA GLY A 150 8.93 0.88 -0.72
C GLY A 150 8.00 1.17 0.45
N PRO A 151 7.30 0.14 0.95
CA PRO A 151 6.39 0.31 2.09
C PRO A 151 7.14 0.78 3.33
N LEU A 152 6.55 1.72 4.05
CA LEU A 152 7.09 2.28 5.28
C LEU A 152 6.03 2.33 6.36
N LEU A 153 6.42 2.01 7.60
CA LEU A 153 5.58 2.27 8.77
C LEU A 153 5.79 3.72 9.18
N VAL A 154 4.69 4.42 9.39
CA VAL A 154 4.70 5.83 9.79
C VAL A 154 3.84 6.04 11.02
N GLU A 155 4.11 7.12 11.76
CA GLU A 155 3.17 7.57 12.78
C GLU A 155 1.85 7.91 12.10
N HIS A 156 0.74 7.59 12.77
CA HIS A 156 -0.57 7.92 12.19
C HIS A 156 -0.71 9.44 12.10
N PRO A 157 -0.90 10.01 10.91
CA PRO A 157 -0.98 11.45 10.73
C PRO A 157 -2.23 12.08 11.32
#